data_e46e0986e03eb201b243d3f9fc26afbe
#
_entry.id   e46e0986e03eb201b243d3f9fc26afbe
#
_cell.length_a   1.000
_cell.length_b   1.000
_cell.length_c   1.000
_cell.angle_alpha   90.00
_cell.angle_beta   90.00
_cell.angle_gamma   90.00
#
_symmetry.space_group_name_H-M   'P 1'
#
loop_
_entity.id
_entity.type
_entity.pdbx_description
1 polymer ?
#
loop_
_entity_poly.entity_id
_entity_poly.type
_entity_poly.pdbx_seq_one_letter_code
_entity_poly.pdbx_strand_id
1 'polypeptide(L)'
;MIKGFRCKETEKLFLRRRSSRFPAGVHRIALRKLLLLDAAEKLEDLRIPPGNRLEKLAGNRQGQHSIRINDQWRICFRWSESDAYEVEIVDYH
;
A
#
# COMPACT_ATOMS: atom_id res chain seq x y z
N MET A 1 -10.62 2.65 5.05
CA MET A 1 -9.93 3.97 5.15
C MET A 1 -8.52 3.77 5.68
N ILE A 2 -7.56 4.54 5.17
CA ILE A 2 -6.21 4.52 5.73
C ILE A 2 -6.20 5.36 7.00
N LYS A 3 -5.83 4.75 8.11
CA LYS A 3 -5.81 5.41 9.42
C LYS A 3 -4.41 5.84 9.85
N GLY A 4 -3.37 5.29 9.25
CA GLY A 4 -2.02 5.69 9.61
C GLY A 4 -0.98 5.18 8.63
N PHE A 5 0.14 5.89 8.59
CA PHE A 5 1.28 5.55 7.73
C PHE A 5 2.49 5.25 8.61
N ARG A 6 3.23 4.24 8.23
CA ARG A 6 4.50 3.93 8.88
C ARG A 6 5.65 4.76 8.31
N CYS A 7 5.47 5.28 7.08
CA CYS A 7 6.51 5.98 6.35
C CYS A 7 5.99 7.35 5.92
N LYS A 8 6.71 8.42 6.30
CA LYS A 8 6.32 9.78 5.94
C LYS A 8 6.32 10.02 4.44
N GLU A 9 7.23 9.37 3.71
CA GLU A 9 7.30 9.54 2.26
C GLU A 9 6.08 8.91 1.57
N THR A 10 5.58 7.80 2.10
CA THR A 10 4.34 7.20 1.59
C THR A 10 3.15 8.12 1.84
N GLU A 11 3.10 8.72 3.02
CA GLU A 11 2.04 9.68 3.35
C GLU A 11 2.08 10.89 2.43
N LYS A 12 3.28 11.42 2.17
CA LYS A 12 3.43 12.55 1.24
C LYS A 12 2.87 12.20 -0.14
N LEU A 13 3.18 11.02 -0.63
CA LEU A 13 2.69 10.57 -1.92
C LEU A 13 1.17 10.50 -1.93
N PHE A 14 0.58 9.95 -0.87
CA PHE A 14 -0.87 9.86 -0.74
C PHE A 14 -1.53 11.25 -0.73
N LEU A 15 -0.88 12.21 -0.07
CA LEU A 15 -1.37 13.59 0.01
C LEU A 15 -0.99 14.42 -1.22
N ARG A 16 -0.42 13.79 -2.23
CA ARG A 16 0.02 14.42 -3.49
C ARG A 16 1.07 15.49 -3.26
N ARG A 17 1.90 15.31 -2.23
CA ARG A 17 3.04 16.18 -1.96
C ARG A 17 4.26 15.62 -2.65
N ARG A 18 5.23 16.50 -2.92
CA ARG A 18 6.48 16.10 -3.56
C ARG A 18 7.26 15.12 -2.68
N SER A 19 7.71 14.01 -3.28
CA SER A 19 8.59 13.07 -2.63
C SER A 19 9.64 12.61 -3.63
N SER A 20 10.91 12.67 -3.24
CA SER A 20 12.01 12.23 -4.10
C SER A 20 12.40 10.78 -3.82
N ARG A 21 11.81 10.14 -2.83
CA ARG A 21 12.19 8.78 -2.42
C ARG A 21 11.83 7.73 -3.45
N PHE A 22 10.72 7.92 -4.16
CA PHE A 22 10.23 6.95 -5.12
C PHE A 22 10.42 7.47 -6.55
N PRO A 23 10.75 6.55 -7.51
CA PRO A 23 10.84 6.98 -8.90
C PRO A 23 9.54 7.61 -9.38
N ALA A 24 9.65 8.62 -10.25
CA ALA A 24 8.48 9.34 -10.75
C ALA A 24 7.44 8.40 -11.38
N GLY A 25 7.89 7.37 -12.08
CA GLY A 25 6.98 6.41 -12.72
C GLY A 25 6.17 5.58 -11.73
N VAL A 26 6.61 5.53 -10.48
CA VAL A 26 5.91 4.78 -9.43
C VAL A 26 4.77 5.60 -8.83
N HIS A 27 4.93 6.94 -8.78
CA HIS A 27 3.99 7.82 -8.07
C HIS A 27 2.54 7.64 -8.52
N ARG A 28 2.32 7.61 -9.81
CA ARG A 28 0.96 7.53 -10.36
C ARG A 28 0.27 6.22 -10.00
N ILE A 29 0.98 5.12 -10.19
CA ILE A 29 0.44 3.79 -9.91
C ILE A 29 0.27 3.61 -8.40
N ALA A 30 1.27 4.05 -7.63
CA ALA A 30 1.21 3.95 -6.17
C ALA A 30 0.03 4.73 -5.61
N LEU A 31 -0.20 5.95 -6.09
CA LEU A 31 -1.34 6.75 -5.64
C LEU A 31 -2.66 6.05 -5.95
N ARG A 32 -2.79 5.48 -7.14
CA ARG A 32 -4.00 4.74 -7.51
C ARG A 32 -4.24 3.58 -6.55
N LYS A 33 -3.18 2.83 -6.23
CA LYS A 33 -3.29 1.69 -5.31
C LYS A 33 -3.60 2.13 -3.88
N LEU A 34 -3.01 3.24 -3.45
CA LEU A 34 -3.32 3.79 -2.12
C LEU A 34 -4.77 4.24 -2.04
N LEU A 35 -5.31 4.80 -3.10
CA LEU A 35 -6.72 5.19 -3.15
C LEU A 35 -7.64 3.97 -3.10
N LEU A 36 -7.26 2.88 -3.76
CA LEU A 36 -8.00 1.62 -3.67
C LEU A 36 -7.99 1.10 -2.23
N LEU A 37 -6.84 1.15 -1.58
CA LEU A 37 -6.71 0.72 -0.20
C LEU A 37 -7.58 1.58 0.72
N ASP A 38 -7.57 2.89 0.51
CA ASP A 38 -8.35 3.82 1.31
C ASP A 38 -9.85 3.59 1.16
N ALA A 39 -10.29 3.21 -0.03
CA ALA A 39 -11.70 2.99 -0.34
C ALA A 39 -12.21 1.60 0.05
N ALA A 40 -11.32 0.64 0.27
CA ALA A 40 -11.72 -0.74 0.55
C ALA A 40 -12.46 -0.83 1.88
N GLU A 41 -13.58 -1.52 1.88
CA GLU A 41 -14.37 -1.77 3.09
C GLU A 41 -14.03 -3.13 3.69
N LYS A 42 -13.63 -4.07 2.85
CA LYS A 42 -13.22 -5.41 3.25
C LYS A 42 -11.86 -5.71 2.64
N LEU A 43 -11.08 -6.53 3.31
CA LEU A 43 -9.77 -6.92 2.80
C LEU A 43 -9.90 -7.58 1.41
N GLU A 44 -10.94 -8.37 1.20
CA GLU A 44 -11.19 -9.05 -0.06
C GLU A 44 -11.39 -8.09 -1.23
N ASP A 45 -11.80 -6.85 -0.97
CA ASP A 45 -11.97 -5.86 -2.03
C ASP A 45 -10.66 -5.60 -2.76
N LEU A 46 -9.53 -5.83 -2.08
CA LEU A 46 -8.21 -5.61 -2.64
C LEU A 46 -7.74 -6.75 -3.55
N ARG A 47 -8.55 -7.78 -3.72
CA ARG A 47 -8.25 -8.83 -4.70
C ARG A 47 -8.57 -8.39 -6.12
N ILE A 48 -9.27 -7.27 -6.27
CA ILE A 48 -9.65 -6.72 -7.56
C ILE A 48 -9.01 -5.34 -7.71
N PRO A 49 -8.27 -5.07 -8.78
CA PRO A 49 -7.98 -5.97 -9.90
C PRO A 49 -7.00 -7.08 -9.51
N PRO A 50 -6.99 -8.22 -10.21
CA PRO A 50 -6.09 -9.34 -9.86
C PRO A 50 -4.61 -8.96 -9.84
N GLY A 51 -4.23 -7.95 -10.60
CA GLY A 51 -2.86 -7.44 -10.61
C GLY A 51 -2.39 -6.89 -9.28
N ASN A 52 -3.29 -6.61 -8.34
CA ASN A 52 -2.92 -6.19 -6.99
C ASN A 52 -2.16 -7.28 -6.24
N ARG A 53 -2.40 -8.54 -6.57
CA ARG A 53 -1.78 -9.68 -5.92
C ARG A 53 -1.76 -9.54 -4.41
N LEU A 54 -2.94 -9.42 -3.82
CA LEU A 54 -3.08 -9.34 -2.37
C LEU A 54 -2.43 -10.55 -1.73
N GLU A 55 -1.50 -10.31 -0.80
CA GLU A 55 -0.77 -11.37 -0.11
C GLU A 55 -0.77 -11.13 1.39
N LYS A 56 -0.84 -12.21 2.15
CA LYS A 56 -0.62 -12.20 3.59
C LYS A 56 0.87 -12.43 3.82
N LEU A 57 1.49 -11.57 4.62
CA LEU A 57 2.92 -11.63 4.83
C LEU A 57 3.28 -12.45 6.06
N ALA A 58 4.54 -12.91 6.10
CA ALA A 58 5.05 -13.76 7.17
C ALA A 58 6.41 -13.22 7.65
N GLY A 59 7.04 -13.94 8.58
CA GLY A 59 8.35 -13.55 9.12
C GLY A 59 8.27 -12.23 9.84
N ASN A 60 9.18 -11.32 9.53
CA ASN A 60 9.25 -10.01 10.18
C ASN A 60 8.01 -9.15 9.93
N ARG A 61 7.21 -9.50 8.95
CA ARG A 61 6.00 -8.76 8.61
C ARG A 61 4.73 -9.54 8.92
N GLN A 62 4.83 -10.51 9.81
CA GLN A 62 3.65 -11.27 10.23
C GLN A 62 2.56 -10.34 10.73
N GLY A 63 1.32 -10.59 10.30
CA GLY A 63 0.19 -9.75 10.63
C GLY A 63 -0.06 -8.63 9.63
N GLN A 64 0.80 -8.53 8.61
CA GLN A 64 0.64 -7.56 7.54
C GLN A 64 0.15 -8.21 6.26
N HIS A 65 -0.35 -7.38 5.36
CA HIS A 65 -0.73 -7.76 4.00
C HIS A 65 -0.03 -6.84 3.03
N SER A 66 0.03 -7.22 1.77
CA SER A 66 0.59 -6.33 0.76
C SER A 66 -0.21 -6.40 -0.54
N ILE A 67 -0.19 -5.28 -1.28
CA ILE A 67 -0.67 -5.25 -2.66
C ILE A 67 0.46 -4.74 -3.55
N ARG A 68 0.47 -5.22 -4.80
CA ARG A 68 1.56 -4.96 -5.73
C ARG A 68 1.37 -3.62 -6.44
N ILE A 69 2.44 -2.83 -6.52
CA ILE A 69 2.49 -1.64 -7.37
C ILE A 69 3.06 -2.04 -8.74
N ASN A 70 4.24 -2.66 -8.73
CA ASN A 70 4.90 -3.18 -9.92
C ASN A 70 5.84 -4.31 -9.49
N ASP A 71 6.78 -4.71 -10.36
CA ASP A 71 7.69 -5.83 -10.04
C ASP A 71 8.60 -5.55 -8.86
N GLN A 72 8.85 -4.29 -8.56
CA GLN A 72 9.79 -3.88 -7.51
C GLN A 72 9.10 -3.39 -6.24
N TRP A 73 7.99 -2.68 -6.37
CA TRP A 73 7.38 -1.96 -5.24
C TRP A 73 6.05 -2.56 -4.84
N ARG A 74 5.83 -2.64 -3.52
CA ARG A 74 4.57 -3.10 -2.95
C ARG A 74 4.14 -2.15 -1.84
N ILE A 75 2.83 -2.14 -1.55
CA ILE A 75 2.29 -1.41 -0.40
C ILE A 75 2.02 -2.44 0.69
N CYS A 76 2.65 -2.27 1.84
CA CYS A 76 2.45 -3.13 3.01
C CYS A 76 1.59 -2.40 4.03
N PHE A 77 0.74 -3.12 4.72
CA PHE A 77 -0.19 -2.53 5.67
C PHE A 77 -0.74 -3.58 6.64
N ARG A 78 -1.25 -3.12 7.77
CA ARG A 78 -2.04 -3.95 8.67
C ARG A 78 -3.51 -3.63 8.42
N TRP A 79 -4.34 -4.64 8.55
CA TRP A 79 -5.78 -4.49 8.34
C TRP A 79 -6.50 -4.84 9.63
N SER A 80 -7.40 -3.98 10.08
CA SER A 80 -8.22 -4.22 11.24
C SER A 80 -9.61 -3.68 10.98
N GLU A 81 -10.60 -4.55 11.08
CA GLU A 81 -11.99 -4.22 10.78
C GLU A 81 -12.12 -3.73 9.33
N SER A 82 -12.34 -2.47 9.13
CA SER A 82 -12.49 -1.93 7.77
C SER A 82 -11.43 -0.91 7.43
N ASP A 83 -10.29 -0.93 8.13
CA ASP A 83 -9.28 0.11 8.01
C ASP A 83 -7.87 -0.45 7.83
N ALA A 84 -7.03 0.35 7.17
CA ALA A 84 -5.62 0.04 6.96
C ALA A 84 -4.75 0.90 7.88
N TYR A 85 -3.76 0.26 8.49
CA TYR A 85 -2.83 0.89 9.42
C TYR A 85 -1.39 0.62 9.01
N GLU A 86 -0.48 1.46 9.48
CA GLU A 86 0.96 1.31 9.25
C GLU A 86 1.28 1.12 7.78
N VAL A 87 0.65 1.92 6.94
CA VAL A 87 0.79 1.82 5.48
C VAL A 87 2.16 2.33 5.05
N GLU A 88 2.88 1.53 4.25
CA GLU A 88 4.16 1.95 3.70
C GLU A 88 4.42 1.30 2.34
N ILE A 89 5.12 2.04 1.48
CA ILE A 89 5.58 1.53 0.21
C ILE A 89 6.98 0.98 0.42
N VAL A 90 7.20 -0.28 0.03
CA VAL A 90 8.49 -0.94 0.22
C VAL A 90 9.04 -1.45 -1.10
N ASP A 91 10.37 -1.49 -1.17
CA ASP A 91 11.10 -2.11 -2.27
C ASP A 91 11.15 -3.61 -1.97
N TYR A 92 10.49 -4.37 -2.82
CA TYR A 92 10.23 -5.79 -2.56
C TYR A 92 11.00 -6.67 -3.54
N HIS A 93 12.24 -6.88 -3.24
CA HIS A 93 13.08 -7.79 -4.02
C HIS A 93 13.22 -9.12 -3.31
#